data_3bbb700179abe6b6cb67eb064cae8ffd
#
_entry.id   3bbb700179abe6b6cb67eb064cae8ffd
#
_cell.length_a   1.000
_cell.length_b   1.000
_cell.length_c   1.000
_cell.angle_alpha   90.00
_cell.angle_beta   90.00
_cell.angle_gamma   90.00
#
_symmetry.space_group_name_H-M   'P 1'
#
loop_
_entity.id
_entity.type
_entity.pdbx_description
1 polymer ?
#
loop_
_entity_poly.entity_id
_entity_poly.type
_entity_poly.pdbx_seq_one_letter_code
_entity_poly.pdbx_strand_id
1 'polypeptide(L)'
;MRKSIEEKIAELEKELELYRKILAALDEVIGKKSFTTAAEEKERREAGRKPLEVQILKSKEGEELGTAEIYEDEIVLRPKSPVKLEGLLKRFFIEKLLERYKEEDEDAVRQGKKNAALDYEVQEEDGAVKAIVVKNYGDENRRRDIIRAFRWTLERALKA
;
A
#
# COMPACT_ATOMS: atom_id res chain seq x y z
N MET A 1 -21.41 -51.32 34.05
CA MET A 1 -21.66 -49.88 34.25
C MET A 1 -20.40 -49.02 34.32
N ARG A 2 -19.40 -49.39 35.11
CA ARG A 2 -18.14 -48.63 35.18
C ARG A 2 -17.40 -48.55 33.86
N LYS A 3 -17.33 -49.63 33.08
CA LYS A 3 -16.64 -49.65 31.80
C LYS A 3 -17.24 -48.73 30.75
N SER A 4 -18.56 -48.60 30.71
CA SER A 4 -19.21 -47.71 29.73
C SER A 4 -19.04 -46.22 30.05
N ILE A 5 -18.91 -45.91 31.33
CA ILE A 5 -18.64 -44.54 31.81
C ILE A 5 -17.19 -44.15 31.50
N GLU A 6 -16.25 -45.05 31.78
CA GLU A 6 -14.84 -44.87 31.51
C GLU A 6 -14.56 -44.73 30.00
N GLU A 7 -15.22 -45.53 29.19
CA GLU A 7 -15.14 -45.42 27.72
C GLU A 7 -15.68 -44.08 27.22
N LYS A 8 -16.78 -43.63 27.78
CA LYS A 8 -17.40 -42.37 27.46
C LYS A 8 -16.53 -41.17 27.88
N ILE A 9 -15.89 -41.25 29.04
CA ILE A 9 -14.94 -40.25 29.48
C ILE A 9 -13.71 -40.19 28.57
N ALA A 10 -13.16 -41.33 28.19
CA ALA A 10 -12.05 -41.43 27.28
C ALA A 10 -12.39 -40.83 25.88
N GLU A 11 -13.61 -41.10 25.41
CA GLU A 11 -14.12 -40.56 24.16
C GLU A 11 -14.28 -39.05 24.19
N LEU A 12 -14.83 -38.51 25.29
CA LEU A 12 -14.95 -37.07 25.52
C LEU A 12 -13.61 -36.39 25.66
N GLU A 13 -12.66 -37.02 26.30
CA GLU A 13 -11.28 -36.51 26.42
C GLU A 13 -10.61 -36.43 25.05
N LYS A 14 -10.80 -37.40 24.18
CA LYS A 14 -10.29 -37.41 22.82
C LYS A 14 -10.91 -36.27 21.98
N GLU A 15 -12.21 -36.08 22.08
CA GLU A 15 -12.90 -35.00 21.41
C GLU A 15 -12.43 -33.63 21.90
N LEU A 16 -12.27 -33.50 23.23
CA LEU A 16 -11.76 -32.25 23.82
C LEU A 16 -10.35 -31.94 23.34
N GLU A 17 -9.49 -32.93 23.26
CA GLU A 17 -8.13 -32.77 22.77
C GLU A 17 -8.11 -32.37 21.29
N LEU A 18 -8.98 -32.95 20.47
CA LEU A 18 -9.15 -32.59 19.06
C LEU A 18 -9.62 -31.17 18.92
N TYR A 19 -10.62 -30.73 19.67
CA TYR A 19 -11.12 -29.35 19.66
C TYR A 19 -10.05 -28.35 20.09
N ARG A 20 -9.25 -28.70 21.09
CA ARG A 20 -8.12 -27.86 21.53
C ARG A 20 -7.09 -27.69 20.43
N LYS A 21 -6.78 -28.75 19.68
CA LYS A 21 -5.86 -28.67 18.53
C LYS A 21 -6.40 -27.78 17.44
N ILE A 22 -7.70 -27.89 17.15
CA ILE A 22 -8.36 -27.04 16.15
C ILE A 22 -8.34 -25.58 16.60
N LEU A 23 -8.66 -25.31 17.85
CA LEU A 23 -8.62 -23.96 18.41
C LEU A 23 -7.21 -23.38 18.40
N ALA A 24 -6.20 -24.16 18.75
CA ALA A 24 -4.81 -23.72 18.69
C ALA A 24 -4.37 -23.38 17.28
N ALA A 25 -4.78 -24.18 16.28
CA ALA A 25 -4.51 -23.90 14.88
C ALA A 25 -5.22 -22.63 14.40
N LEU A 26 -6.47 -22.41 14.82
CA LEU A 26 -7.22 -21.21 14.49
C LEU A 26 -6.62 -19.97 15.16
N ASP A 27 -6.24 -20.08 16.43
CA ASP A 27 -5.58 -18.98 17.15
C ASP A 27 -4.23 -18.64 16.54
N GLU A 28 -3.50 -19.60 16.04
CA GLU A 28 -2.24 -19.38 15.34
C GLU A 28 -2.47 -18.61 14.03
N VAL A 29 -3.49 -18.95 13.27
CA VAL A 29 -3.88 -18.24 12.05
C VAL A 29 -4.37 -16.83 12.37
N ILE A 30 -5.22 -16.68 13.39
CA ILE A 30 -5.73 -15.40 13.87
C ILE A 30 -4.59 -14.56 14.46
N GLY A 31 -3.70 -15.19 15.23
CA GLY A 31 -2.53 -14.55 15.81
C GLY A 31 -1.59 -13.97 14.73
N LYS A 32 -1.35 -14.71 13.66
CA LYS A 32 -0.58 -14.21 12.52
C LYS A 32 -1.24 -13.02 11.83
N LYS A 33 -2.56 -13.00 11.76
CA LYS A 33 -3.32 -11.88 11.21
C LYS A 33 -3.34 -10.67 12.14
N SER A 34 -3.42 -10.87 13.44
CA SER A 34 -3.47 -9.78 14.41
C SER A 34 -2.10 -9.15 14.67
N PHE A 35 -1.01 -9.85 14.41
CA PHE A 35 0.35 -9.33 14.55
C PHE A 35 0.88 -8.66 13.29
N THR A 36 0.10 -8.61 12.21
CA THR A 36 0.48 -7.84 11.02
C THR A 36 0.42 -6.35 11.34
N THR A 37 1.48 -5.61 10.96
CA THR A 37 1.50 -4.16 11.09
C THR A 37 0.46 -3.55 10.15
N ALA A 38 0.05 -2.31 10.42
CA ALA A 38 -0.87 -1.59 9.55
C ALA A 38 -0.33 -1.50 8.11
N ALA A 39 0.99 -1.42 7.94
CA ALA A 39 1.65 -1.42 6.64
C ALA A 39 1.49 -2.77 5.92
N GLU A 40 1.63 -3.88 6.62
CA GLU A 40 1.43 -5.22 6.07
C GLU A 40 -0.02 -5.49 5.69
N GLU A 41 -0.97 -5.04 6.50
CA GLU A 41 -2.39 -5.10 6.15
C GLU A 41 -2.71 -4.29 4.92
N LYS A 42 -2.09 -3.11 4.81
CA LYS A 42 -2.25 -2.24 3.66
C LYS A 42 -1.68 -2.88 2.39
N GLU A 43 -0.50 -3.49 2.49
CA GLU A 43 0.11 -4.25 1.39
C GLU A 43 -0.78 -5.42 0.95
N ARG A 44 -1.39 -6.13 1.89
CA ARG A 44 -2.32 -7.23 1.57
C ARG A 44 -3.58 -6.75 0.88
N ARG A 45 -4.15 -5.64 1.33
CA ARG A 45 -5.32 -5.03 0.70
C ARG A 45 -4.99 -4.58 -0.71
N GLU A 46 -3.84 -3.96 -0.89
CA GLU A 46 -3.35 -3.54 -2.19
C GLU A 46 -3.06 -4.74 -3.10
N ALA A 47 -2.46 -5.81 -2.58
CA ALA A 47 -2.21 -7.04 -3.31
C ALA A 47 -3.49 -7.78 -3.71
N GLY A 48 -4.56 -7.65 -2.91
CA GLY A 48 -5.88 -8.22 -3.22
C GLY A 48 -6.73 -7.40 -4.18
N ARG A 49 -6.37 -6.13 -4.38
CA ARG A 49 -7.06 -5.24 -5.31
C ARG A 49 -6.47 -5.38 -6.70
N LYS A 50 -7.33 -5.45 -7.70
CA LYS A 50 -6.89 -5.40 -9.09
C LYS A 50 -6.76 -3.94 -9.51
N PRO A 51 -5.59 -3.48 -9.97
CA PRO A 51 -5.47 -2.13 -10.50
C PRO A 51 -6.26 -1.99 -11.80
N LEU A 52 -6.83 -0.81 -12.01
CA LEU A 52 -7.52 -0.49 -13.27
C LEU A 52 -6.53 -0.47 -14.43
N GLU A 53 -5.32 -0.01 -14.18
CA GLU A 53 -4.26 0.09 -15.16
C GLU A 53 -2.91 0.02 -14.47
N VAL A 54 -1.96 -0.65 -15.11
CA VAL A 54 -0.56 -0.67 -14.66
C VAL A 54 0.30 -0.10 -15.77
N GLN A 55 1.04 0.95 -15.46
CA GLN A 55 1.95 1.58 -16.40
C GLN A 55 3.40 1.33 -15.98
N ILE A 56 4.21 0.89 -16.93
CA ILE A 56 5.64 0.75 -16.71
C ILE A 56 6.30 2.06 -17.14
N LEU A 57 7.00 2.68 -16.19
CA LEU A 57 7.67 3.95 -16.43
C LEU A 57 9.07 3.69 -16.98
N LYS A 58 9.32 4.19 -18.18
CA LYS A 58 10.61 4.02 -18.86
C LYS A 58 11.28 5.35 -19.12
N SER A 59 12.61 5.35 -19.12
CA SER A 59 13.40 6.51 -19.51
C SER A 59 13.34 6.70 -21.02
N LYS A 60 13.88 7.81 -21.51
CA LYS A 60 14.01 8.06 -22.94
C LYS A 60 14.84 7.01 -23.67
N GLU A 61 15.74 6.35 -22.94
CA GLU A 61 16.60 5.29 -23.45
C GLU A 61 15.95 3.90 -23.40
N GLY A 62 14.73 3.81 -22.83
CA GLY A 62 13.99 2.57 -22.73
C GLY A 62 14.25 1.76 -21.47
N GLU A 63 14.99 2.31 -20.51
CA GLU A 63 15.24 1.64 -19.21
C GLU A 63 14.03 1.77 -18.30
N GLU A 64 13.66 0.68 -17.63
CA GLU A 64 12.60 0.70 -16.63
C GLU A 64 13.02 1.51 -15.41
N LEU A 65 12.23 2.53 -15.10
CA LEU A 65 12.43 3.39 -13.94
C LEU A 65 11.58 2.96 -12.74
N GLY A 66 10.39 2.46 -13.00
CA GLY A 66 9.44 2.06 -11.99
C GLY A 66 8.10 1.69 -12.57
N THR A 67 7.11 1.53 -11.72
CA THR A 67 5.74 1.20 -12.12
C THR A 67 4.74 2.13 -11.45
N ALA A 68 3.63 2.38 -12.14
CA ALA A 68 2.49 3.10 -11.60
C ALA A 68 1.27 2.20 -11.68
N GLU A 69 0.72 1.83 -10.53
CA GLU A 69 -0.51 1.07 -10.43
C GLU A 69 -1.65 2.04 -10.16
N ILE A 70 -2.62 2.08 -11.07
CA ILE A 70 -3.73 3.02 -11.01
C ILE A 70 -4.98 2.31 -10.49
N TYR A 71 -5.51 2.79 -9.39
CA TYR A 71 -6.78 2.36 -8.81
C TYR A 71 -7.82 3.46 -9.00
N GLU A 72 -9.05 3.19 -8.65
CA GLU A 72 -10.16 4.12 -8.81
C GLU A 72 -9.92 5.47 -8.09
N ASP A 73 -9.39 5.40 -6.87
CA ASP A 73 -9.19 6.55 -6.00
C ASP A 73 -7.73 6.78 -5.60
N GLU A 74 -6.82 5.91 -6.01
CA GLU A 74 -5.42 6.03 -5.62
C GLU A 74 -4.46 5.58 -6.72
N ILE A 75 -3.23 6.06 -6.63
CA ILE A 75 -2.13 5.66 -7.50
C ILE A 75 -0.99 5.18 -6.61
N VAL A 76 -0.46 4.00 -6.89
CA VAL A 76 0.71 3.47 -6.20
C VAL A 76 1.91 3.59 -7.14
N LEU A 77 2.87 4.41 -6.75
CA LEU A 77 4.09 4.66 -7.52
C LEU A 77 5.24 3.90 -6.87
N ARG A 78 5.86 3.02 -7.63
CA ARG A 78 6.97 2.19 -7.14
C ARG A 78 8.20 2.38 -8.00
N PRO A 79 9.32 2.87 -7.44
CA PRO A 79 10.57 2.92 -8.17
C PRO A 79 11.16 1.52 -8.29
N LYS A 80 11.79 1.21 -9.41
CA LYS A 80 12.45 -0.07 -9.62
C LYS A 80 13.70 -0.22 -8.75
N SER A 81 14.45 0.87 -8.61
CA SER A 81 15.63 0.92 -7.77
C SER A 81 15.37 1.81 -6.55
N PRO A 82 16.01 1.55 -5.40
CA PRO A 82 15.86 2.41 -4.24
C PRO A 82 16.28 3.85 -4.58
N VAL A 83 15.40 4.80 -4.30
CA VAL A 83 15.64 6.22 -4.53
C VAL A 83 15.59 6.94 -3.19
N LYS A 84 16.58 7.75 -2.90
CA LYS A 84 16.59 8.53 -1.66
C LYS A 84 15.45 9.55 -1.67
N LEU A 85 14.71 9.62 -0.57
CA LEU A 85 13.66 10.61 -0.42
C LEU A 85 14.23 12.02 -0.42
N GLU A 86 15.35 12.22 0.25
CA GLU A 86 16.03 13.50 0.30
C GLU A 86 16.63 13.83 -1.07
N GLY A 87 16.31 15.00 -1.59
CA GLY A 87 16.81 15.48 -2.87
C GLY A 87 15.68 15.79 -3.84
N LEU A 88 15.84 15.39 -5.10
CA LEU A 88 14.91 15.72 -6.18
C LEU A 88 13.49 15.21 -5.94
N LEU A 89 13.35 14.00 -5.44
CA LEU A 89 12.03 13.39 -5.21
C LEU A 89 11.23 14.22 -4.20
N LYS A 90 11.85 14.60 -3.10
CA LYS A 90 11.20 15.41 -2.07
C LYS A 90 10.90 16.82 -2.58
N ARG A 91 11.87 17.47 -3.21
CA ARG A 91 11.73 18.86 -3.67
C ARG A 91 10.75 19.01 -4.81
N PHE A 92 10.88 18.22 -5.86
CA PHE A 92 10.10 18.42 -7.08
C PHE A 92 8.81 17.63 -7.11
N PHE A 93 8.80 16.42 -6.60
CA PHE A 93 7.61 15.58 -6.64
C PHE A 93 6.69 15.85 -5.45
N ILE A 94 7.21 15.80 -4.25
CA ILE A 94 6.40 15.92 -3.03
C ILE A 94 6.06 17.39 -2.74
N GLU A 95 7.05 18.23 -2.54
CA GLU A 95 6.83 19.61 -2.12
C GLU A 95 6.21 20.50 -3.20
N LYS A 96 6.67 20.40 -4.44
CA LYS A 96 6.15 21.26 -5.52
C LYS A 96 4.87 20.76 -6.15
N LEU A 97 4.67 19.45 -6.25
CA LEU A 97 3.52 18.88 -6.91
C LEU A 97 2.44 18.39 -5.94
N LEU A 98 2.75 17.42 -5.11
CA LEU A 98 1.76 16.81 -4.22
C LEU A 98 1.26 17.77 -3.15
N GLU A 99 2.14 18.52 -2.53
CA GLU A 99 1.75 19.51 -1.52
C GLU A 99 0.91 20.65 -2.12
N ARG A 100 1.26 21.08 -3.32
CA ARG A 100 0.49 22.06 -4.04
C ARG A 100 -0.94 21.59 -4.34
N TYR A 101 -1.08 20.39 -4.85
CA TYR A 101 -2.40 19.81 -5.10
C TYR A 101 -3.18 19.60 -3.81
N LYS A 102 -2.51 19.20 -2.75
CA LYS A 102 -3.12 19.04 -1.43
C LYS A 102 -3.67 20.36 -0.89
N GLU A 103 -2.89 21.44 -0.97
CA GLU A 103 -3.32 22.77 -0.56
C GLU A 103 -4.50 23.28 -1.39
N GLU A 104 -4.45 23.12 -2.71
CA GLU A 104 -5.55 23.49 -3.61
C GLU A 104 -6.83 22.73 -3.26
N ASP A 105 -6.71 21.44 -2.97
CA ASP A 105 -7.83 20.61 -2.60
C ASP A 105 -8.39 20.92 -1.21
N GLU A 106 -7.53 21.21 -0.25
CA GLU A 106 -7.94 21.62 1.09
C GLU A 106 -8.76 22.90 1.05
N ASP A 107 -8.33 23.86 0.25
CA ASP A 107 -9.07 25.09 0.02
C ASP A 107 -10.43 24.81 -0.65
N ALA A 108 -10.46 23.92 -1.63
CA ALA A 108 -11.70 23.53 -2.29
C ALA A 108 -12.67 22.80 -1.34
N VAL A 109 -12.15 21.99 -0.43
CA VAL A 109 -12.95 21.32 0.61
C VAL A 109 -13.53 22.34 1.58
N ARG A 110 -12.75 23.33 2.00
CA ARG A 110 -13.25 24.42 2.86
C ARG A 110 -14.33 25.24 2.20
N GLN A 111 -14.25 25.42 0.89
CA GLN A 111 -15.26 26.13 0.11
C GLN A 111 -16.47 25.26 -0.29
N GLY A 112 -16.47 23.99 0.11
CA GLY A 112 -17.53 23.05 -0.22
C GLY A 112 -17.55 22.57 -1.67
N LYS A 113 -16.48 22.82 -2.43
CA LYS A 113 -16.37 22.42 -3.85
C LYS A 113 -15.95 20.97 -4.03
N LYS A 114 -15.25 20.38 -3.05
CA LYS A 114 -14.79 19.00 -3.05
C LYS A 114 -15.14 18.31 -1.72
N ASN A 115 -15.32 17.00 -1.78
CA ASN A 115 -15.59 16.17 -0.61
C ASN A 115 -14.32 15.69 0.09
N ALA A 116 -13.22 15.53 -0.66
CA ALA A 116 -11.95 15.03 -0.13
C ALA A 116 -10.78 15.72 -0.83
N ALA A 117 -9.71 15.94 -0.08
CA ALA A 117 -8.47 16.50 -0.58
C ALA A 117 -7.50 15.38 -0.97
N LEU A 118 -6.62 15.68 -1.92
CA LEU A 118 -5.51 14.78 -2.25
C LEU A 118 -4.65 14.56 -1.01
N ASP A 119 -4.33 13.31 -0.76
CA ASP A 119 -3.41 12.92 0.30
C ASP A 119 -2.38 11.94 -0.26
N TYR A 120 -1.26 11.82 0.40
CA TYR A 120 -0.21 10.91 -0.03
C TYR A 120 0.51 10.29 1.16
N GLU A 121 1.09 9.13 0.91
CA GLU A 121 1.88 8.42 1.90
C GLU A 121 3.16 7.92 1.24
N VAL A 122 4.29 8.15 1.87
CA VAL A 122 5.59 7.69 1.38
C VAL A 122 6.04 6.51 2.23
N GLN A 123 6.25 5.38 1.58
CA GLN A 123 6.79 4.19 2.24
C GLN A 123 8.30 4.17 2.03
N GLU A 124 9.04 4.27 3.13
CA GLU A 124 10.50 4.27 3.14
C GLU A 124 11.05 3.03 3.82
N GLU A 125 12.18 2.58 3.34
CA GLU A 125 12.98 1.53 3.96
C GLU A 125 14.45 1.92 3.88
N ASP A 126 15.12 2.02 5.02
CA ASP A 126 16.53 2.43 5.12
C ASP A 126 16.85 3.77 4.44
N GLY A 127 15.95 4.73 4.52
CA GLY A 127 16.10 6.05 3.91
C GLY A 127 15.81 6.10 2.41
N ALA A 128 15.44 4.98 1.81
CA ALA A 128 15.08 4.90 0.40
C ALA A 128 13.57 4.75 0.24
N VAL A 129 13.01 5.37 -0.79
CA VAL A 129 11.59 5.29 -1.10
C VAL A 129 11.28 3.94 -1.71
N LYS A 130 10.39 3.20 -1.09
CA LYS A 130 9.89 1.90 -1.56
C LYS A 130 8.64 2.07 -2.42
N ALA A 131 7.72 2.94 -1.99
CA ALA A 131 6.50 3.25 -2.73
C ALA A 131 5.95 4.59 -2.28
N ILE A 132 5.22 5.25 -3.17
CA ILE A 132 4.45 6.46 -2.86
C ILE A 132 3.00 6.17 -3.23
N VAL A 133 2.11 6.29 -2.27
CA VAL A 133 0.67 6.10 -2.47
C VAL A 133 0.02 7.47 -2.50
N VAL A 134 -0.61 7.82 -3.62
CA VAL A 134 -1.34 9.08 -3.77
C VAL A 134 -2.82 8.77 -3.76
N LYS A 135 -3.54 9.30 -2.80
CA LYS A 135 -4.99 9.11 -2.63
C LYS A 135 -5.75 10.33 -3.09
N ASN A 136 -6.93 10.13 -3.65
CA ASN A 136 -7.82 11.20 -4.09
C ASN A 136 -7.15 12.14 -5.09
N TYR A 137 -6.50 11.54 -6.10
CA TYR A 137 -5.76 12.31 -7.10
C TYR A 137 -6.64 13.24 -7.95
N GLY A 138 -7.95 13.00 -7.99
CA GLY A 138 -8.90 13.85 -8.70
C GLY A 138 -9.21 13.33 -10.10
N ASP A 139 -8.86 14.09 -11.14
CA ASP A 139 -9.17 13.78 -12.52
C ASP A 139 -8.02 13.08 -13.27
N GLU A 140 -8.28 12.69 -14.50
CA GLU A 140 -7.28 12.04 -15.37
C GLU A 140 -6.08 12.94 -15.70
N ASN A 141 -6.29 14.23 -15.85
CA ASN A 141 -5.21 15.17 -16.12
C ASN A 141 -4.22 15.22 -14.97
N ARG A 142 -4.73 15.28 -13.75
CA ARG A 142 -3.92 15.26 -12.55
C ARG A 142 -3.16 13.94 -12.40
N ARG A 143 -3.83 12.84 -12.71
CA ARG A 143 -3.23 11.50 -12.73
C ARG A 143 -2.04 11.44 -13.68
N ARG A 144 -2.21 11.94 -14.90
CA ARG A 144 -1.14 11.99 -15.91
C ARG A 144 0.04 12.86 -15.45
N ASP A 145 -0.25 14.01 -14.88
CA ASP A 145 0.77 14.92 -14.39
C ASP A 145 1.58 14.31 -13.24
N ILE A 146 0.91 13.64 -12.33
CA ILE A 146 1.56 12.96 -11.21
C ILE A 146 2.50 11.85 -11.71
N ILE A 147 2.01 11.01 -12.61
CA ILE A 147 2.80 9.92 -13.18
C ILE A 147 3.98 10.45 -13.99
N ARG A 148 3.75 11.48 -14.80
CA ARG A 148 4.79 12.12 -15.62
C ARG A 148 5.87 12.76 -14.75
N ALA A 149 5.47 13.46 -13.70
CA ALA A 149 6.39 14.10 -12.77
C ALA A 149 7.22 13.06 -12.00
N PHE A 150 6.61 11.97 -11.59
CA PHE A 150 7.30 10.86 -10.93
C PHE A 150 8.34 10.23 -11.84
N ARG A 151 7.98 9.93 -13.08
CA ARG A 151 8.89 9.40 -14.09
C ARG A 151 10.08 10.33 -14.33
N TRP A 152 9.81 11.61 -14.53
CA TRP A 152 10.83 12.62 -14.75
C TRP A 152 11.80 12.71 -13.56
N THR A 153 11.26 12.69 -12.34
CA THR A 153 12.05 12.75 -11.12
C THR A 153 12.95 11.50 -10.97
N LEU A 154 12.40 10.31 -11.25
CA LEU A 154 13.18 9.08 -11.23
C LEU A 154 14.30 9.08 -12.27
N GLU A 155 14.00 9.52 -13.47
CA GLU A 155 14.99 9.60 -14.55
C GLU A 155 16.17 10.46 -14.15
N ARG A 156 15.92 11.61 -13.55
CA ARG A 156 16.96 12.51 -13.06
C ARG A 156 17.69 11.99 -11.82
N ALA A 157 16.96 11.41 -10.88
CA ALA A 157 17.55 10.87 -9.67
C ALA A 157 18.49 9.68 -9.95
N LEU A 158 18.15 8.84 -10.91
CA LEU A 158 18.96 7.69 -11.29
C LEU A 158 20.15 8.05 -12.18
N LYS A 159 20.11 9.17 -12.86
CA LYS A 159 21.24 9.67 -13.68
C LYS A 159 22.27 10.48 -12.87
N ALA A 160 21.89 10.91 -11.68
CA ALA A 160 22.77 11.73 -10.84
C ALA A 160 23.83 10.88 -10.11
#